data_98fc8981bc81ede9854b447f128a05e5
#
_entry.id   98fc8981bc81ede9854b447f128a05e5
#
_cell.length_a   1.000
_cell.length_b   1.000
_cell.length_c   1.000
_cell.angle_alpha   90.00
_cell.angle_beta   90.00
_cell.angle_gamma   90.00
#
_symmetry.space_group_name_H-M   'P 1'
#
loop_
_entity.id
_entity.type
_entity.pdbx_description
1 polymer ?
#
loop_
_entity_poly.entity_id
_entity_poly.type
_entity_poly.pdbx_seq_one_letter_code
_entity_poly.pdbx_strand_id
1 'polypeptide(L)'
;MPDNKEKYAKLQEVIEKRKGERGAVMPCLQEAMSIFGYVPQDVQEMIADGLGVTLAEVYGVSTFYSQFSLKPKGEHVIGVCLGTACYVKGSQKIIDKISEELKIQPGDTTDDGKFTLNATRCLGACGLAPVMMIGEEVYGRLTPDQVSGILDKYRA
;
A
#
# COMPACT_ATOMS: atom_id res chain seq x y z
N MET A 1 -1.64 19.88 6.73
CA MET A 1 -1.46 18.48 7.17
C MET A 1 -2.19 18.33 8.51
N PRO A 2 -3.09 17.36 8.66
CA PRO A 2 -3.68 17.13 9.97
C PRO A 2 -2.54 16.81 10.94
N ASP A 3 -2.55 17.48 12.05
CA ASP A 3 -1.51 17.42 13.07
C ASP A 3 -1.31 15.95 13.49
N ASN A 4 -0.08 15.48 13.52
CA ASN A 4 0.23 14.12 13.98
C ASN A 4 -0.45 13.80 15.31
N LYS A 5 -0.62 14.78 16.20
CA LYS A 5 -1.28 14.66 17.48
C LYS A 5 -2.74 14.19 17.38
N GLU A 6 -3.50 14.70 16.42
CA GLU A 6 -4.89 14.27 16.20
C GLU A 6 -4.99 12.81 15.75
N LYS A 7 -4.05 12.39 14.92
CA LYS A 7 -3.99 11.00 14.46
C LYS A 7 -3.72 10.03 15.61
N TYR A 8 -2.77 10.37 16.47
CA TYR A 8 -2.47 9.57 17.66
C TYR A 8 -3.62 9.56 18.65
N ALA A 9 -4.32 10.69 18.84
CA ALA A 9 -5.49 10.77 19.71
C ALA A 9 -6.63 9.87 19.21
N LYS A 10 -6.92 9.87 17.90
CA LYS A 10 -7.90 8.97 17.29
C LYS A 10 -7.55 7.50 17.49
N LEU A 11 -6.29 7.15 17.28
CA LEU A 11 -5.82 5.78 17.51
C LEU A 11 -5.97 5.38 18.98
N GLN A 12 -5.65 6.28 19.92
CA GLN A 12 -5.82 6.04 21.33
C GLN A 12 -7.28 5.73 21.70
N GLU A 13 -8.24 6.48 21.16
CA GLU A 13 -9.67 6.21 21.35
C GLU A 13 -10.07 4.82 20.84
N VAL A 14 -9.55 4.41 19.69
CA VAL A 14 -9.83 3.08 19.12
C VAL A 14 -9.28 1.99 20.03
N ILE A 15 -8.06 2.15 20.52
CA ILE A 15 -7.42 1.21 21.45
C ILE A 15 -8.23 1.09 22.74
N GLU A 16 -8.62 2.21 23.34
CA GLU A 16 -9.43 2.23 24.58
C GLU A 16 -10.80 1.54 24.40
N LYS A 17 -11.46 1.75 23.28
CA LYS A 17 -12.73 1.10 22.96
C LYS A 17 -12.63 -0.42 22.82
N ARG A 18 -11.47 -0.90 22.40
CA ARG A 18 -11.24 -2.33 22.12
C ARG A 18 -10.43 -3.05 23.19
N LYS A 19 -10.07 -2.33 24.24
CA LYS A 19 -9.32 -2.89 25.35
C LYS A 19 -10.10 -4.02 26.03
N GLY A 20 -9.47 -5.19 26.10
CA GLY A 20 -10.12 -6.40 26.64
C GLY A 20 -10.92 -7.24 25.63
N GLU A 21 -11.07 -6.78 24.38
CA GLU A 21 -11.66 -7.62 23.32
C GLU A 21 -10.67 -8.69 22.85
N ARG A 22 -11.17 -9.89 22.58
CA ARG A 22 -10.36 -10.94 21.94
C ARG A 22 -10.06 -10.56 20.49
N GLY A 23 -8.79 -10.64 20.10
CA GLY A 23 -8.38 -10.36 18.73
C GLY A 23 -8.39 -8.87 18.36
N ALA A 24 -8.32 -7.99 19.34
CA ALA A 24 -8.36 -6.53 19.14
C ALA A 24 -7.17 -5.99 18.32
N VAL A 25 -6.07 -6.73 18.19
CA VAL A 25 -4.88 -6.32 17.42
C VAL A 25 -5.24 -6.03 15.96
N MET A 26 -5.96 -6.93 15.31
CA MET A 26 -6.34 -6.79 13.89
C MET A 26 -7.18 -5.53 13.62
N PRO A 27 -8.29 -5.27 14.34
CA PRO A 27 -9.06 -4.05 14.14
C PRO A 27 -8.27 -2.77 14.44
N CYS A 28 -7.41 -2.77 15.47
CA CYS A 28 -6.55 -1.62 15.77
C CYS A 28 -5.56 -1.34 14.66
N LEU A 29 -4.96 -2.37 14.05
CA LEU A 29 -4.09 -2.22 12.90
C LEU A 29 -4.83 -1.71 11.65
N GLN A 30 -6.06 -2.15 11.43
CA GLN A 30 -6.90 -1.67 10.33
C GLN A 30 -7.21 -0.18 10.48
N GLU A 31 -7.57 0.25 11.68
CA GLU A 31 -7.80 1.68 11.96
C GLU A 31 -6.49 2.49 11.83
N ALA A 32 -5.37 1.97 12.29
CA ALA A 32 -4.07 2.59 12.10
C ALA A 32 -3.75 2.79 10.61
N MET A 33 -3.99 1.80 9.77
CA MET A 33 -3.85 1.91 8.31
C MET A 33 -4.75 3.01 7.73
N SER A 34 -5.98 3.11 8.21
CA SER A 34 -6.92 4.16 7.76
C SER A 34 -6.46 5.57 8.17
N ILE A 35 -5.92 5.71 9.38
CA ILE A 35 -5.50 7.00 9.95
C ILE A 35 -4.16 7.47 9.40
N PHE A 36 -3.16 6.57 9.34
CA PHE A 36 -1.78 6.90 9.00
C PHE A 36 -1.39 6.53 7.56
N GLY A 37 -2.12 5.62 6.91
CA GLY A 37 -1.79 5.05 5.61
C GLY A 37 -0.76 3.91 5.66
N TYR A 38 -0.13 3.69 6.81
CA TYR A 38 0.83 2.62 7.09
C TYR A 38 0.91 2.39 8.60
N VAL A 39 1.65 1.38 9.05
CA VAL A 39 1.80 1.06 10.47
C VAL A 39 3.27 1.23 10.88
N PRO A 40 3.70 2.43 11.29
CA PRO A 40 5.05 2.65 11.78
C PRO A 40 5.28 1.98 13.13
N GLN A 41 6.54 1.84 13.53
CA GLN A 41 6.90 1.14 14.76
C GLN A 41 6.27 1.75 16.01
N ASP A 42 6.28 3.06 16.14
CA ASP A 42 5.68 3.79 17.26
C ASP A 42 4.17 3.53 17.41
N VAL A 43 3.45 3.39 16.30
CA VAL A 43 2.04 2.99 16.29
C VAL A 43 1.88 1.54 16.75
N GLN A 44 2.76 0.63 16.34
CA GLN A 44 2.75 -0.76 16.81
C GLN A 44 3.00 -0.84 18.32
N GLU A 45 3.95 -0.09 18.83
CA GLU A 45 4.24 0.02 20.26
C GLU A 45 3.05 0.53 21.05
N MET A 46 2.38 1.58 20.54
CA MET A 46 1.18 2.16 21.14
C MET A 46 0.02 1.14 21.20
N ILE A 47 -0.20 0.37 20.15
CA ILE A 47 -1.21 -0.70 20.13
C ILE A 47 -0.84 -1.80 21.13
N ALA A 48 0.40 -2.23 21.16
CA ALA A 48 0.89 -3.26 22.10
C ALA A 48 0.68 -2.84 23.55
N ASP A 49 1.09 -1.65 23.91
CA ASP A 49 0.96 -1.10 25.27
C ASP A 49 -0.51 -0.90 25.65
N GLY A 50 -1.32 -0.36 24.76
CA GLY A 50 -2.72 -0.08 25.00
C GLY A 50 -3.58 -1.32 25.18
N LEU A 51 -3.30 -2.39 24.43
CA LEU A 51 -4.01 -3.67 24.50
C LEU A 51 -3.41 -4.65 25.51
N GLY A 52 -2.23 -4.35 26.06
CA GLY A 52 -1.52 -5.26 26.97
C GLY A 52 -1.01 -6.52 26.31
N VAL A 53 -0.64 -6.46 25.04
CA VAL A 53 -0.02 -7.54 24.25
C VAL A 53 1.44 -7.21 23.97
N THR A 54 2.22 -8.21 23.51
CA THR A 54 3.61 -7.98 23.15
C THR A 54 3.76 -7.28 21.82
N LEU A 55 4.83 -6.49 21.65
CA LEU A 55 5.18 -5.88 20.37
C LEU A 55 5.38 -6.96 19.28
N ALA A 56 5.96 -8.11 19.65
CA ALA A 56 6.15 -9.23 18.73
C ALA A 56 4.83 -9.75 18.17
N GLU A 57 3.76 -9.78 18.97
CA GLU A 57 2.43 -10.18 18.51
C GLU A 57 1.85 -9.18 17.51
N VAL A 58 1.93 -7.89 17.80
CA VAL A 58 1.47 -6.82 16.88
C VAL A 58 2.28 -6.85 15.59
N TYR A 59 3.59 -6.94 15.66
CA TYR A 59 4.48 -7.06 14.50
C TYR A 59 4.19 -8.30 13.68
N GLY A 60 3.97 -9.45 14.33
CA GLY A 60 3.63 -10.70 13.67
C GLY A 60 2.35 -10.60 12.86
N VAL A 61 1.31 -9.98 13.39
CA VAL A 61 0.05 -9.73 12.68
C VAL A 61 0.27 -8.74 11.53
N SER A 62 0.98 -7.66 11.75
CA SER A 62 1.21 -6.62 10.73
C SER A 62 2.07 -7.10 9.55
N THR A 63 2.92 -8.09 9.75
CA THR A 63 3.74 -8.67 8.69
C THR A 63 3.10 -9.89 8.02
N PHE A 64 2.25 -10.62 8.72
CA PHE A 64 1.56 -11.78 8.17
C PHE A 64 0.48 -11.40 7.15
N TYR A 65 -0.29 -10.36 7.41
CA TYR A 65 -1.36 -9.90 6.53
C TYR A 65 -0.87 -8.84 5.55
N SER A 66 -0.98 -9.12 4.26
CA SER A 66 -0.49 -8.25 3.18
C SER A 66 -1.22 -6.90 3.08
N GLN A 67 -2.38 -6.75 3.71
CA GLN A 67 -3.09 -5.47 3.77
C GLN A 67 -2.35 -4.39 4.56
N PHE A 68 -1.46 -4.79 5.49
CA PHE A 68 -0.69 -3.85 6.30
C PHE A 68 0.63 -3.50 5.62
N SER A 69 0.98 -2.22 5.67
CA SER A 69 2.26 -1.72 5.20
C SER A 69 3.02 -1.10 6.36
N LEU A 70 4.27 -1.49 6.53
CA LEU A 70 5.18 -0.93 7.55
C LEU A 70 5.91 0.31 7.04
N LYS A 71 5.86 0.56 5.74
CA LYS A 71 6.48 1.72 5.09
C LYS A 71 5.39 2.65 4.57
N PRO A 72 5.64 3.97 4.56
CA PRO A 72 4.71 4.91 3.96
C PRO A 72 4.48 4.57 2.49
N LYS A 73 3.22 4.57 2.08
CA LYS A 73 2.85 4.46 0.68
C LYS A 73 2.81 5.84 0.04
N GLY A 74 3.14 5.90 -1.23
CA GLY A 74 3.00 7.12 -2.01
C GLY A 74 1.54 7.53 -2.17
N GLU A 75 1.33 8.76 -2.56
CA GLU A 75 0.00 9.34 -2.84
C GLU A 75 -0.73 8.53 -3.91
N HIS A 76 0.00 8.05 -4.92
CA HIS A 76 -0.51 7.21 -6.00
C HIS A 76 0.15 5.83 -5.96
N VAL A 77 -0.64 4.80 -5.67
CA VAL A 77 -0.16 3.42 -5.68
C VAL A 77 -0.41 2.81 -7.06
N ILE A 78 0.68 2.43 -7.72
CA ILE A 78 0.66 1.79 -9.04
C ILE A 78 0.73 0.28 -8.85
N GLY A 79 -0.30 -0.43 -9.28
CA GLY A 79 -0.33 -1.90 -9.28
C GLY A 79 -0.31 -2.43 -10.71
N VAL A 80 0.74 -3.14 -11.09
CA VAL A 80 0.86 -3.79 -12.40
C VAL A 80 0.58 -5.27 -12.24
N CYS A 81 -0.39 -5.80 -12.99
CA CYS A 81 -0.74 -7.20 -12.95
C CYS A 81 0.33 -8.09 -13.59
N LEU A 82 0.83 -9.07 -12.85
CA LEU A 82 1.72 -10.13 -13.32
C LEU A 82 1.03 -11.50 -13.45
N GLY A 83 -0.30 -11.51 -13.53
CA GLY A 83 -1.05 -12.73 -13.84
C GLY A 83 -0.62 -13.29 -15.21
N THR A 84 -0.88 -14.56 -15.46
CA THR A 84 -0.41 -15.28 -16.64
C THR A 84 -0.71 -14.56 -17.96
N ALA A 85 -1.95 -14.13 -18.16
CA ALA A 85 -2.34 -13.43 -19.38
C ALA A 85 -1.62 -12.09 -19.56
N CYS A 86 -1.49 -11.31 -18.49
CA CYS A 86 -0.80 -10.03 -18.51
C CYS A 86 0.71 -10.21 -18.72
N TYR A 87 1.31 -11.19 -18.07
CA TYR A 87 2.73 -11.49 -18.23
C TYR A 87 3.08 -11.89 -19.68
N VAL A 88 2.30 -12.79 -20.28
CA VAL A 88 2.47 -13.20 -21.68
C VAL A 88 2.34 -12.01 -22.64
N LYS A 89 1.46 -11.07 -22.33
CA LYS A 89 1.26 -9.86 -23.17
C LYS A 89 2.22 -8.72 -22.84
N GLY A 90 3.24 -8.94 -22.00
CA GLY A 90 4.35 -8.03 -21.80
C GLY A 90 4.21 -7.09 -20.60
N SER A 91 3.48 -7.47 -19.55
CA SER A 91 3.37 -6.66 -18.32
C SER A 91 4.72 -6.41 -17.63
N GLN A 92 5.69 -7.35 -17.79
CA GLN A 92 7.03 -7.14 -17.26
C GLN A 92 7.70 -5.90 -17.88
N LYS A 93 7.51 -5.67 -19.18
CA LYS A 93 8.04 -4.47 -19.85
C LYS A 93 7.39 -3.18 -19.33
N ILE A 94 6.13 -3.25 -18.91
CA ILE A 94 5.42 -2.13 -18.28
C ILE A 94 6.08 -1.80 -16.93
N ILE A 95 6.33 -2.81 -16.09
CA ILE A 95 7.02 -2.64 -14.81
C ILE A 95 8.42 -2.07 -15.01
N ASP A 96 9.18 -2.61 -15.94
CA ASP A 96 10.54 -2.16 -16.23
C ASP A 96 10.55 -0.68 -16.67
N LYS A 97 9.59 -0.29 -17.49
CA LYS A 97 9.44 1.10 -17.93
C LYS A 97 9.08 2.04 -16.77
N ILE A 98 8.16 1.63 -15.90
CA ILE A 98 7.80 2.42 -14.71
C ILE A 98 9.00 2.54 -13.76
N SER A 99 9.72 1.43 -13.54
CA SER A 99 10.92 1.40 -12.69
C SER A 99 12.00 2.35 -13.21
N GLU A 100 12.20 2.39 -14.52
CA GLU A 100 13.15 3.31 -15.16
C GLU A 100 12.72 4.76 -15.02
N GLU A 101 11.46 5.07 -15.26
CA GLU A 101 10.88 6.43 -15.19
C GLU A 101 10.86 7.02 -13.78
N LEU A 102 10.52 6.19 -12.80
CA LEU A 102 10.39 6.61 -11.40
C LEU A 102 11.66 6.33 -10.58
N LYS A 103 12.62 5.59 -11.14
CA LYS A 103 13.87 5.17 -10.48
C LYS A 103 13.65 4.40 -9.18
N ILE A 104 12.62 3.56 -9.17
CA ILE A 104 12.26 2.71 -8.03
C ILE A 104 12.08 1.26 -8.48
N GLN A 105 12.20 0.33 -7.55
CA GLN A 105 11.92 -1.09 -7.76
C GLN A 105 10.48 -1.43 -7.36
N PRO A 106 9.91 -2.54 -7.85
CA PRO A 106 8.63 -3.03 -7.32
C PRO A 106 8.68 -3.23 -5.80
N GLY A 107 7.73 -2.61 -5.10
CA GLY A 107 7.67 -2.57 -3.65
C GLY A 107 8.20 -1.28 -3.03
N ASP A 108 8.82 -0.41 -3.82
CA ASP A 108 9.37 0.86 -3.33
C ASP A 108 8.45 2.04 -3.58
N THR A 109 8.72 3.12 -2.86
CA THR A 109 8.07 4.43 -3.02
C THR A 109 9.11 5.45 -3.49
N THR A 110 8.72 6.38 -4.35
CA THR A 110 9.58 7.49 -4.79
C THR A 110 9.97 8.38 -3.62
N ASP A 111 11.15 9.00 -3.70
CA ASP A 111 11.68 9.88 -2.63
C ASP A 111 10.78 11.07 -2.31
N ASP A 112 10.02 11.54 -3.30
CA ASP A 112 9.04 12.62 -3.14
C ASP A 112 7.71 12.16 -2.50
N GLY A 113 7.56 10.86 -2.24
CA GLY A 113 6.34 10.28 -1.66
C GLY A 113 5.12 10.25 -2.58
N LYS A 114 5.28 10.51 -3.87
CA LYS A 114 4.15 10.56 -4.83
C LYS A 114 3.71 9.19 -5.32
N PHE A 115 4.66 8.32 -5.65
CA PHE A 115 4.36 7.04 -6.28
C PHE A 115 4.91 5.86 -5.48
N THR A 116 4.10 4.81 -5.39
CA THR A 116 4.53 3.48 -4.94
C THR A 116 4.26 2.49 -6.07
N LEU A 117 5.26 1.70 -6.45
CA LEU A 117 5.12 0.67 -7.47
C LEU A 117 4.95 -0.70 -6.83
N ASN A 118 3.88 -1.39 -7.18
CA ASN A 118 3.64 -2.77 -6.76
C ASN A 118 3.47 -3.68 -7.96
N ALA A 119 4.11 -4.84 -7.91
CA ALA A 119 3.79 -5.95 -8.79
C ALA A 119 2.66 -6.76 -8.13
N THR A 120 1.48 -6.74 -8.74
CA THR A 120 0.31 -7.43 -8.20
C THR A 120 0.08 -8.79 -8.86
N ARG A 121 -0.65 -9.65 -8.17
CA ARG A 121 -1.20 -10.87 -8.76
C ARG A 121 -2.37 -10.50 -9.68
N CYS A 122 -3.14 -11.49 -10.14
CA CYS A 122 -4.25 -11.26 -11.06
C CYS A 122 -5.28 -10.25 -10.51
N LEU A 123 -5.62 -9.25 -11.32
CA LEU A 123 -6.65 -8.25 -11.02
C LEU A 123 -8.04 -8.66 -11.55
N GLY A 124 -8.15 -9.81 -12.22
CA GLY A 124 -9.40 -10.28 -12.77
C GLY A 124 -9.85 -9.62 -14.08
N ALA A 125 -9.03 -8.74 -14.66
CA ALA A 125 -9.34 -7.99 -15.88
C ALA A 125 -8.57 -8.49 -17.11
N CYS A 126 -8.47 -9.82 -17.31
CA CYS A 126 -7.66 -10.47 -18.35
C CYS A 126 -8.02 -10.04 -19.77
N GLY A 127 -9.26 -9.63 -20.03
CA GLY A 127 -9.68 -9.09 -21.32
C GLY A 127 -9.03 -7.75 -21.70
N LEU A 128 -8.46 -7.06 -20.71
CA LEU A 128 -7.77 -5.78 -20.85
C LEU A 128 -6.24 -5.92 -20.73
N ALA A 129 -5.71 -7.14 -20.68
CA ALA A 129 -4.29 -7.39 -20.49
C ALA A 129 -3.42 -6.74 -21.59
N PRO A 130 -2.24 -6.16 -21.25
CA PRO A 130 -1.71 -5.96 -19.91
C PRO A 130 -2.42 -4.83 -19.14
N VAL A 131 -2.66 -5.03 -17.84
CA VAL A 131 -3.46 -4.14 -16.99
C VAL A 131 -2.60 -3.53 -15.89
N MET A 132 -2.82 -2.26 -15.64
CA MET A 132 -2.25 -1.50 -14.53
C MET A 132 -3.38 -0.75 -13.82
N MET A 133 -3.25 -0.58 -12.51
CA MET A 133 -4.11 0.29 -11.71
C MET A 133 -3.28 1.41 -11.09
N ILE A 134 -3.83 2.62 -11.05
CA ILE A 134 -3.29 3.73 -10.25
C ILE A 134 -4.41 4.20 -9.33
N GLY A 135 -4.30 3.90 -8.04
CA GLY A 135 -5.42 4.09 -7.13
C GLY A 135 -6.60 3.21 -7.54
N GLU A 136 -7.72 3.83 -7.87
CA GLU A 136 -8.94 3.15 -8.36
C GLU A 136 -9.07 3.15 -9.89
N GLU A 137 -8.20 3.88 -10.58
CA GLU A 137 -8.20 3.97 -12.04
C GLU A 137 -7.55 2.74 -12.69
N VAL A 138 -8.23 2.14 -13.66
CA VAL A 138 -7.74 0.95 -14.38
C VAL A 138 -7.31 1.35 -15.79
N TYR A 139 -6.09 0.95 -16.15
CA TYR A 139 -5.52 1.15 -17.48
C TYR A 139 -5.28 -0.20 -18.14
N GLY A 140 -6.00 -0.48 -19.20
CA GLY A 140 -5.89 -1.73 -19.94
C GLY A 140 -5.19 -1.59 -21.28
N ARG A 141 -4.80 -2.72 -21.87
CA ARG A 141 -4.14 -2.82 -23.18
C ARG A 141 -2.93 -1.90 -23.31
N LEU A 142 -2.14 -1.85 -22.23
CA LEU A 142 -1.01 -0.95 -22.11
C LEU A 142 0.14 -1.32 -23.06
N THR A 143 0.78 -0.27 -23.56
CA THR A 143 2.09 -0.37 -24.21
C THR A 143 3.10 0.42 -23.37
N PRO A 144 4.41 0.07 -23.41
CA PRO A 144 5.43 0.81 -22.66
C PRO A 144 5.47 2.31 -23.00
N ASP A 145 5.13 2.69 -24.23
CA ASP A 145 5.10 4.08 -24.69
C ASP A 145 4.00 4.92 -24.01
N GLN A 146 2.90 4.29 -23.61
CA GLN A 146 1.78 4.97 -22.94
C GLN A 146 2.07 5.26 -21.47
N VAL A 147 3.01 4.55 -20.87
CA VAL A 147 3.33 4.67 -19.43
C VAL A 147 3.74 6.09 -19.05
N SER A 148 4.65 6.69 -19.81
CA SER A 148 5.12 8.06 -19.57
C SER A 148 3.98 9.07 -19.55
N GLY A 149 3.09 9.03 -20.55
CA GLY A 149 1.93 9.92 -20.66
C GLY A 149 0.92 9.73 -19.53
N ILE A 150 0.75 8.50 -19.05
CA ILE A 150 -0.13 8.19 -17.90
C ILE A 150 0.48 8.74 -16.61
N LEU A 151 1.77 8.49 -16.38
CA LEU A 151 2.46 8.99 -15.18
C LEU A 151 2.49 10.52 -15.11
N ASP A 152 2.62 11.19 -16.24
CA ASP A 152 2.63 12.65 -16.29
C ASP A 152 1.33 13.29 -15.79
N LYS A 153 0.20 12.61 -15.94
CA LYS A 153 -1.08 13.07 -15.39
C LYS A 153 -1.09 13.14 -13.87
N TYR A 154 -0.29 12.33 -13.21
CA TYR A 154 -0.21 12.23 -11.75
C TYR A 154 1.01 12.95 -11.16
N ARG A 155 1.93 13.41 -12.00
CA ARG A 155 3.10 14.21 -11.57
C ARG A 155 2.75 15.67 -11.27
N ALA A 156 1.68 16.11 -11.84
CA ALA A 156 1.22 17.50 -11.70
C ALA A 156 0.69 17.79 -10.29
#